data_441172981ebf31289f8e68586ce607ef
#
_entry.id   441172981ebf31289f8e68586ce607ef
#
_cell.length_a   1.000
_cell.length_b   1.000
_cell.length_c   1.000
_cell.angle_alpha   90.00
_cell.angle_beta   90.00
_cell.angle_gamma   90.00
#
_symmetry.space_group_name_H-M   'P 1'
#
loop_
_entity.id
_entity.type
_entity.pdbx_description
1 polymer ?
#
loop_
_entity_poly.entity_id
_entity_poly.type
_entity_poly.pdbx_seq_one_letter_code
_entity_poly.pdbx_strand_id
1 'polypeptide(L)'
;MDRPTLAGILRAHGEDYRRGHTLSAVQTRAWRAIVDCRTAALGGVRERCANCGAERHVWRSCRNRHCPQCQTRAKEAWRAARLREVLPVPYAHWVFTL
;
A
#
# COMPACT_ATOMS: atom_id res chain seq x y z
N MET A 1 0.09 -16.71 12.10
CA MET A 1 -0.86 -16.67 10.97
C MET A 1 -0.85 -15.29 10.37
N ASP A 2 -0.42 -15.18 9.13
CA ASP A 2 -0.35 -13.88 8.46
C ASP A 2 -1.74 -13.34 8.16
N ARG A 3 -1.90 -12.04 8.36
CA ARG A 3 -3.16 -11.39 8.01
C ARG A 3 -3.30 -11.36 6.48
N PRO A 4 -4.49 -11.62 5.95
CA PRO A 4 -4.70 -11.52 4.51
C PRO A 4 -4.45 -10.09 4.05
N THR A 5 -3.74 -9.96 2.93
CA THR A 5 -3.49 -8.67 2.29
C THR A 5 -4.19 -8.63 0.95
N LEU A 6 -4.49 -7.43 0.46
CA LEU A 6 -5.07 -7.28 -0.88
C LEU A 6 -4.17 -7.91 -1.95
N ALA A 7 -2.87 -7.68 -1.85
CA ALA A 7 -1.91 -8.31 -2.77
C ALA A 7 -1.97 -9.84 -2.72
N GLY A 8 -2.09 -10.42 -1.54
CA GLY A 8 -2.22 -11.86 -1.36
C GLY A 8 -3.49 -12.41 -2.00
N ILE A 9 -4.61 -11.71 -1.84
CA ILE A 9 -5.88 -12.09 -2.46
C ILE A 9 -5.78 -12.02 -3.99
N LEU A 10 -5.19 -10.95 -4.51
CA LEU A 10 -5.02 -10.78 -5.95
C LEU A 10 -4.09 -11.85 -6.56
N ARG A 11 -3.06 -12.27 -5.85
CA ARG A 11 -2.18 -13.36 -6.30
C ARG A 11 -2.89 -14.70 -6.32
N ALA A 12 -3.69 -14.96 -5.28
CA ALA A 12 -4.37 -16.26 -5.14
C ALA A 12 -5.53 -16.43 -6.12
N HIS A 13 -6.29 -15.37 -6.38
CA HIS A 13 -7.54 -15.44 -7.13
C HIS A 13 -7.56 -14.58 -8.40
N GLY A 14 -6.49 -13.86 -8.67
CA GLY A 14 -6.44 -12.89 -9.76
C GLY A 14 -6.62 -13.48 -11.15
N GLU A 15 -6.00 -14.62 -11.42
CA GLU A 15 -6.13 -15.27 -12.72
C GLU A 15 -7.57 -15.70 -13.01
N ASP A 16 -8.24 -16.28 -12.04
CA ASP A 16 -9.63 -16.70 -12.17
C ASP A 16 -10.55 -15.50 -12.43
N TYR A 17 -10.34 -14.43 -11.71
CA TYR A 17 -11.10 -13.20 -11.90
C TYR A 17 -10.89 -12.61 -13.29
N ARG A 18 -9.64 -12.56 -13.77
CA ARG A 18 -9.28 -11.98 -15.06
C ARG A 18 -9.76 -12.80 -16.26
N ARG A 19 -10.03 -14.08 -16.09
CA ARG A 19 -10.64 -14.91 -17.15
C ARG A 19 -12.04 -14.47 -17.49
N GLY A 20 -12.80 -14.01 -16.49
CA GLY A 20 -14.19 -13.59 -16.68
C GLY A 20 -14.40 -12.08 -16.75
N HIS A 21 -13.35 -11.29 -16.56
CA HIS A 21 -13.47 -9.83 -16.48
C HIS A 21 -12.34 -9.15 -17.24
N THR A 22 -12.70 -8.15 -18.04
CA THR A 22 -11.72 -7.32 -18.75
C THR A 22 -11.40 -6.09 -17.91
N LEU A 23 -10.11 -5.88 -17.66
CA LEU A 23 -9.64 -4.70 -16.93
C LEU A 23 -9.23 -3.60 -17.90
N SER A 24 -9.57 -2.35 -17.57
CA SER A 24 -9.06 -1.19 -18.29
C SER A 24 -7.55 -1.04 -18.09
N ALA A 25 -6.90 -0.20 -18.88
CA ALA A 25 -5.47 0.08 -18.73
C ALA A 25 -5.16 0.67 -17.35
N VAL A 26 -6.02 1.55 -16.84
CA VAL A 26 -5.87 2.17 -15.51
C VAL A 26 -5.98 1.12 -14.41
N GLN A 27 -6.99 0.25 -14.50
CA GLN A 27 -7.20 -0.84 -13.53
C GLN A 27 -6.04 -1.83 -13.55
N THR A 28 -5.54 -2.20 -14.71
CA THR A 28 -4.39 -3.10 -14.88
C THR A 28 -3.14 -2.52 -14.24
N ARG A 29 -2.91 -1.22 -14.41
CA ARG A 29 -1.76 -0.53 -13.80
C ARG A 29 -1.84 -0.57 -12.28
N ALA A 30 -3.00 -0.26 -11.72
CA ALA A 30 -3.23 -0.31 -10.28
C ALA A 30 -3.07 -1.73 -9.73
N TRP A 31 -3.60 -2.72 -10.44
CA TRP A 31 -3.49 -4.13 -10.08
C TRP A 31 -2.02 -4.56 -9.99
N ARG A 32 -1.25 -4.29 -11.05
CA ARG A 32 0.18 -4.63 -11.07
C ARG A 32 0.94 -3.94 -9.96
N ALA A 33 0.67 -2.66 -9.72
CA ALA A 33 1.32 -1.91 -8.66
C ALA A 33 1.09 -2.56 -7.29
N ILE A 34 -0.14 -2.94 -6.98
CA ILE A 34 -0.49 -3.59 -5.71
C ILE A 34 0.20 -4.94 -5.56
N VAL A 35 0.17 -5.77 -6.60
CA VAL A 35 0.77 -7.11 -6.58
C VAL A 35 2.29 -7.04 -6.47
N ASP A 36 2.92 -6.11 -7.19
CA ASP A 36 4.37 -6.00 -7.26
C ASP A 36 4.97 -5.15 -6.14
N CYS A 37 4.13 -4.45 -5.38
CA CYS A 37 4.59 -3.58 -4.29
C CYS A 37 5.44 -4.34 -3.29
N ARG A 38 6.65 -3.83 -3.05
CA ARG A 38 7.62 -4.40 -2.09
C ARG A 38 7.98 -5.85 -2.41
N THR A 39 8.08 -6.14 -3.69
CA THR A 39 8.57 -7.43 -4.20
C THR A 39 9.76 -7.21 -5.12
N ALA A 40 10.45 -8.30 -5.47
CA ALA A 40 11.58 -8.26 -6.39
C ALA A 40 11.23 -7.70 -7.77
N ALA A 41 9.93 -7.72 -8.17
CA ALA A 41 9.49 -7.21 -9.46
C ALA A 41 9.78 -5.72 -9.65
N LEU A 42 9.72 -4.92 -8.58
CA LEU A 42 10.05 -3.49 -8.61
C LEU A 42 11.53 -3.20 -8.30
N GLY A 43 12.33 -4.24 -8.08
CA GLY A 43 13.71 -4.09 -7.67
C GLY A 43 13.86 -3.59 -6.24
N GLY A 44 15.08 -3.38 -5.83
CA GLY A 44 15.38 -2.95 -4.48
C GLY A 44 16.87 -2.75 -4.28
N VAL A 45 17.26 -2.63 -3.01
CA VAL A 45 18.65 -2.53 -2.61
C VAL A 45 19.01 -3.66 -1.66
N ARG A 46 20.25 -4.10 -1.73
CA ARG A 46 20.81 -5.04 -0.77
C ARG A 46 21.63 -4.26 0.24
N GLU A 47 21.26 -4.34 1.49
CA GLU A 47 21.97 -3.71 2.59
C GLU A 47 22.85 -4.73 3.28
N ARG A 48 24.05 -4.35 3.64
CA ARG A 48 25.01 -5.19 4.35
C ARG A 48 25.45 -4.48 5.62
N CYS A 49 25.42 -5.18 6.74
CA CYS A 49 25.93 -4.66 7.99
C CYS A 49 27.46 -4.66 7.97
N ALA A 50 28.08 -3.52 8.25
CA ALA A 50 29.54 -3.40 8.30
C ALA A 50 30.16 -4.18 9.47
N ASN A 51 29.40 -4.41 10.55
CA ASN A 51 29.91 -5.08 11.73
C ASN A 51 29.81 -6.61 11.66
N CYS A 52 28.66 -7.14 11.26
CA CYS A 52 28.42 -8.60 11.30
C CYS A 52 28.31 -9.24 9.92
N GLY A 53 28.29 -8.45 8.85
CA GLY A 53 28.15 -8.96 7.49
C GLY A 53 26.76 -9.44 7.11
N ALA A 54 25.76 -9.30 8.01
CA ALA A 54 24.40 -9.68 7.71
C ALA A 54 23.84 -8.86 6.54
N GLU A 55 23.12 -9.52 5.66
CA GLU A 55 22.54 -8.89 4.47
C GLU A 55 21.02 -8.98 4.51
N ARG A 56 20.36 -7.95 3.96
CA ARG A 56 18.92 -7.96 3.75
C ARG A 56 18.56 -7.26 2.45
N HIS A 57 17.44 -7.65 1.86
CA HIS A 57 16.90 -6.97 0.69
C HIS A 57 15.78 -6.03 1.12
N VAL A 58 15.84 -4.80 0.63
CA VAL A 58 14.80 -3.79 0.83
C VAL A 58 14.16 -3.54 -0.52
N TRP A 59 12.95 -4.07 -0.70
CA TRP A 59 12.22 -3.95 -1.95
C TRP A 59 11.51 -2.61 -2.07
N ARG A 60 11.43 -2.08 -3.28
CA ARG A 60 10.81 -0.79 -3.54
C ARG A 60 9.28 -0.87 -3.42
N SER A 61 8.68 0.21 -2.91
CA SER A 61 7.24 0.38 -2.86
C SER A 61 6.71 0.86 -4.22
N CYS A 62 5.43 0.57 -4.52
CA CYS A 62 4.81 0.97 -5.79
C CYS A 62 4.43 2.44 -5.85
N ARG A 63 4.24 3.09 -4.70
CA ARG A 63 3.78 4.49 -4.55
C ARG A 63 2.47 4.77 -5.30
N ASN A 64 1.69 3.73 -5.55
CA ASN A 64 0.39 3.89 -6.21
C ASN A 64 -0.67 4.26 -5.17
N ARG A 65 -1.54 5.22 -5.51
CA ARG A 65 -2.60 5.68 -4.61
C ARG A 65 -3.63 4.60 -4.25
N HIS A 66 -3.73 3.55 -5.05
CA HIS A 66 -4.65 2.44 -4.81
C HIS A 66 -4.04 1.32 -3.97
N CYS A 67 -2.74 1.39 -3.70
CA CYS A 67 -2.06 0.35 -2.91
C CYS A 67 -2.31 0.58 -1.41
N PRO A 68 -2.98 -0.36 -0.72
CA PRO A 68 -3.24 -0.19 0.72
C PRO A 68 -1.96 -0.14 1.56
N GLN A 69 -0.90 -0.85 1.17
CA GLN A 69 0.36 -0.81 1.89
C GLN A 69 1.01 0.58 1.84
N CYS A 70 1.02 1.22 0.66
CA CYS A 70 1.59 2.56 0.49
C CYS A 70 0.70 3.62 1.14
N GLN A 71 -0.60 3.49 1.02
CA GLN A 71 -1.56 4.46 1.56
C GLN A 71 -1.67 4.40 3.08
N THR A 72 -1.50 3.24 3.69
CA THR A 72 -1.53 3.12 5.16
C THR A 72 -0.48 4.03 5.79
N ARG A 73 0.75 4.02 5.29
CA ARG A 73 1.83 4.87 5.82
C ARG A 73 1.54 6.36 5.64
N ALA A 74 1.08 6.75 4.45
CA ALA A 74 0.71 8.13 4.17
C ALA A 74 -0.46 8.59 5.06
N LYS A 75 -1.46 7.75 5.22
CA LYS A 75 -2.62 7.98 6.07
C LYS A 75 -2.21 8.16 7.55
N GLU A 76 -1.33 7.31 8.04
CA GLU A 76 -0.84 7.40 9.42
C GLU A 76 -0.07 8.70 9.67
N ALA A 77 0.78 9.10 8.73
CA ALA A 77 1.53 10.36 8.82
C ALA A 77 0.59 11.56 8.82
N TRP A 78 -0.40 11.56 7.92
CA TRP A 78 -1.42 12.61 7.85
C TRP A 78 -2.22 12.69 9.14
N ARG A 79 -2.68 11.55 9.64
CA ARG A 79 -3.44 11.46 10.89
C ARG A 79 -2.64 12.00 12.07
N ALA A 80 -1.39 11.60 12.21
CA ALA A 80 -0.51 12.09 13.27
C ALA A 80 -0.35 13.61 13.23
N ALA A 81 -0.19 14.19 12.04
CA ALA A 81 -0.09 15.63 11.85
C ALA A 81 -1.39 16.35 12.27
N ARG A 82 -2.54 15.80 11.88
CA ARG A 82 -3.84 16.41 12.22
C ARG A 82 -4.15 16.31 13.71
N LEU A 83 -3.77 15.23 14.37
CA LEU A 83 -4.01 15.07 15.81
C LEU A 83 -3.28 16.13 16.65
N ARG A 84 -2.16 16.65 16.16
CA ARG A 84 -1.46 17.75 16.85
C ARG A 84 -2.20 19.08 16.77
N GLU A 85 -3.05 19.24 15.77
CA GLU A 85 -3.81 20.47 15.51
C GLU A 85 -5.20 20.46 16.17
N VAL A 86 -5.65 19.30 16.62
CA VAL A 86 -6.98 19.14 17.23
C VAL A 86 -6.99 19.82 18.61
N LEU A 87 -7.98 20.68 18.81
CA LEU A 87 -8.19 21.37 20.08
C LEU A 87 -8.88 20.43 21.09
N PRO A 88 -8.60 20.55 22.40
CA PRO A 88 -9.23 19.71 23.43
C PRO A 88 -10.67 20.18 23.73
N VAL A 89 -11.51 20.22 22.72
CA VAL A 89 -12.89 20.66 22.80
C VAL A 89 -13.80 19.69 22.03
N PRO A 90 -15.10 19.64 22.33
CA PRO A 90 -16.05 18.86 21.52
C PRO A 90 -16.10 19.39 20.09
N TYR A 91 -16.20 18.47 19.12
CA TYR A 91 -16.34 18.81 17.72
C TYR A 91 -17.68 18.31 17.17
N ALA A 92 -18.26 19.08 16.26
CA ALA A 92 -19.43 18.69 15.51
C ALA A 92 -19.11 18.72 14.02
N HIS A 93 -19.48 17.63 13.30
CA HIS A 93 -19.32 17.54 11.86
C HIS A 93 -20.67 17.80 11.20
N TRP A 94 -20.76 18.90 10.44
CA TRP A 94 -21.96 19.29 9.71
C TRP A 94 -21.75 19.10 8.23
N VAL A 95 -22.65 18.38 7.59
CA VAL A 95 -22.62 18.15 6.14
C VAL A 95 -23.86 18.73 5.52
N PHE A 96 -23.68 19.66 4.59
CA PHE A 96 -24.78 20.26 3.83
C PHE A 96 -24.71 19.74 2.40
N THR A 97 -25.83 19.22 1.89
CA THR A 97 -25.95 18.77 0.51
C THR A 97 -26.95 19.65 -0.23
N LEU A 98 -26.63 19.99 -1.47
CA LEU A 98 -27.51 20.75 -2.36
C LEU A 98 -28.19 19.85 -3.37
#